data_1842e2017f468990f8f99ba5cfc5f6a8
#
_entry.id   1842e2017f468990f8f99ba5cfc5f6a8
#
_cell.length_a   1.000
_cell.length_b   1.000
_cell.length_c   1.000
_cell.angle_alpha   90.00
_cell.angle_beta   90.00
_cell.angle_gamma   90.00
#
_symmetry.space_group_name_H-M   'P 1'
#
loop_
_entity.id
_entity.type
_entity.pdbx_description
1 polymer ?
#
loop_
_entity_poly.entity_id
_entity_poly.type
_entity_poly.pdbx_seq_one_letter_code
_entity_poly.pdbx_strand_id
1 'polypeptide(L)'
;DLITRLTVDVSEVESVTVRIAPSVAGMLVQGAAAIAALLSLDPLFTAIFAAGATAVGGASILLRKKMKRYHKELAEADGNSRSFIQESLSSSLTLKAYGAEEKTAEKSGKLLDIYCEKQMRRNRLSAGTGAAFSLMSNLGFVFAVVWCGVRILQGTSEFGALFSTVLLLGQLQYPLTSFSAVMPVYYARAASAARLM
;
A
#
# COMPACT_ATOMS: atom_id res chain seq x y z
N ASP A 1 4.82 12.16 30.53
CA ASP A 1 5.53 12.34 29.25
C ASP A 1 6.59 11.26 28.97
N LEU A 2 7.52 10.98 29.91
CA LEU A 2 8.55 9.93 29.75
C LEU A 2 7.95 8.51 29.70
N ILE A 3 7.01 8.21 30.57
CA ILE A 3 6.32 6.91 30.64
C ILE A 3 5.48 6.68 29.38
N THR A 4 4.80 7.70 28.89
CA THR A 4 3.99 7.61 27.66
C THR A 4 4.87 7.40 26.43
N ARG A 5 6.02 8.08 26.34
CA ARG A 5 7.00 7.84 25.29
C ARG A 5 7.59 6.43 25.35
N LEU A 6 8.01 5.98 26.54
CA LEU A 6 8.55 4.63 26.70
C LEU A 6 7.53 3.54 26.32
N THR A 7 6.28 3.67 26.75
CA THR A 7 5.25 2.65 26.47
C THR A 7 4.80 2.68 25.00
N VAL A 8 4.62 3.84 24.40
CA VAL A 8 4.21 3.94 22.98
C VAL A 8 5.35 3.54 22.05
N ASP A 9 6.56 4.02 22.28
CA ASP A 9 7.71 3.73 21.42
C ASP A 9 8.14 2.25 21.53
N VAL A 10 8.08 1.65 22.73
CA VAL A 10 8.34 0.21 22.91
C VAL A 10 7.28 -0.62 22.19
N SER A 11 5.99 -0.28 22.31
CA SER A 11 4.92 -1.01 21.60
C SER A 11 5.02 -0.86 20.08
N GLU A 12 5.53 0.26 19.58
CA GLU A 12 5.81 0.44 18.15
C GLU A 12 6.99 -0.43 17.68
N VAL A 13 8.08 -0.51 18.43
CA VAL A 13 9.23 -1.39 18.13
C VAL A 13 8.82 -2.85 18.20
N GLU A 14 8.04 -3.25 19.21
CA GLU A 14 7.48 -4.60 19.32
C GLU A 14 6.65 -4.96 18.10
N SER A 15 5.76 -4.06 17.66
CA SER A 15 4.92 -4.29 16.50
C SER A 15 5.71 -4.44 15.19
N VAL A 16 6.84 -3.76 15.04
CA VAL A 16 7.74 -3.93 13.88
C VAL A 16 8.42 -5.30 13.93
N THR A 17 8.96 -5.66 15.08
CA THR A 17 9.75 -6.89 15.22
C THR A 17 8.87 -8.13 15.19
N VAL A 18 7.74 -8.12 15.90
CA VAL A 18 6.88 -9.29 16.08
C VAL A 18 5.85 -9.46 14.95
N ARG A 19 5.38 -8.38 14.33
CA ARG A 19 4.35 -8.46 13.29
C ARG A 19 4.86 -8.20 11.88
N ILE A 20 5.64 -7.14 11.68
CA ILE A 20 6.03 -6.71 10.34
C ILE A 20 7.18 -7.56 9.79
N ALA A 21 8.21 -7.80 10.58
CA ALA A 21 9.37 -8.57 10.12
C ALA A 21 9.02 -10.02 9.69
N PRO A 22 8.25 -10.80 10.48
CA PRO A 22 7.83 -12.13 10.05
C PRO A 22 6.90 -12.11 8.83
N SER A 23 6.01 -11.11 8.74
CA SER A 23 5.13 -10.97 7.57
C SER A 23 5.91 -10.69 6.29
N VAL A 24 6.90 -9.80 6.33
CA VAL A 24 7.77 -9.51 5.19
C VAL A 24 8.61 -10.73 4.82
N ALA A 25 9.21 -11.40 5.79
CA ALA A 25 9.96 -12.63 5.56
C ALA A 25 9.08 -13.72 4.93
N GLY A 26 7.88 -13.93 5.47
CA GLY A 26 6.91 -14.88 4.92
C GLY A 26 6.52 -14.55 3.46
N MET A 27 6.27 -13.27 3.16
CA MET A 27 5.97 -12.82 1.79
C MET A 27 7.13 -13.10 0.82
N LEU A 28 8.37 -12.85 1.24
CA LEU A 28 9.55 -13.10 0.42
C LEU A 28 9.74 -14.59 0.15
N VAL A 29 9.63 -15.42 1.20
CA VAL A 29 9.74 -16.88 1.08
C VAL A 29 8.63 -17.44 0.19
N GLN A 30 7.39 -17.03 0.41
CA GLN A 30 6.24 -17.45 -0.39
C GLN A 30 6.40 -17.05 -1.86
N GLY A 31 6.81 -15.80 -2.11
CA GLY A 31 7.05 -15.31 -3.46
C GLY A 31 8.17 -16.08 -4.17
N ALA A 32 9.30 -16.31 -3.48
CA ALA A 32 10.42 -17.07 -4.02
C ALA A 32 10.04 -18.53 -4.31
N ALA A 33 9.33 -19.17 -3.40
CA ALA A 33 8.85 -20.54 -3.57
C ALA A 33 7.87 -20.66 -4.76
N ALA A 34 6.94 -19.73 -4.89
CA ALA A 34 5.99 -19.70 -6.00
C ALA A 34 6.69 -19.50 -7.35
N ILE A 35 7.68 -18.60 -7.42
CA ILE A 35 8.48 -18.39 -8.65
C ILE A 35 9.30 -19.64 -8.98
N ALA A 36 9.95 -20.26 -8.00
CA ALA A 36 10.72 -21.48 -8.21
C ALA A 36 9.84 -22.64 -8.71
N ALA A 37 8.63 -22.79 -8.14
CA ALA A 37 7.66 -23.78 -8.58
C ALA A 37 7.14 -23.50 -10.00
N LEU A 38 6.85 -22.24 -10.35
CA LEU A 38 6.44 -21.86 -11.72
C LEU A 38 7.56 -22.13 -12.74
N LEU A 39 8.82 -21.86 -12.38
CA LEU A 39 9.98 -22.16 -13.24
C LEU A 39 10.13 -23.66 -13.52
N SER A 40 9.81 -24.50 -12.53
CA SER A 40 9.87 -25.96 -12.71
C SER A 40 8.72 -26.50 -13.58
N LEU A 41 7.56 -25.84 -13.59
CA LEU A 41 6.40 -26.24 -14.40
C LEU A 41 6.52 -25.77 -15.86
N ASP A 42 6.78 -24.48 -16.06
CA ASP A 42 6.91 -23.89 -17.38
C ASP A 42 7.82 -22.66 -17.36
N PRO A 43 9.10 -22.79 -17.75
CA PRO A 43 10.05 -21.69 -17.74
C PRO A 43 9.69 -20.58 -18.72
N LEU A 44 9.07 -20.90 -19.88
CA LEU A 44 8.70 -19.91 -20.88
C LEU A 44 7.53 -19.03 -20.37
N PHE A 45 6.50 -19.66 -19.82
CA PHE A 45 5.39 -18.95 -19.19
C PHE A 45 5.89 -18.02 -18.07
N THR A 46 6.76 -18.54 -17.19
CA THR A 46 7.31 -17.79 -16.07
C THR A 46 8.12 -16.59 -16.53
N ALA A 47 8.90 -16.71 -17.59
CA ALA A 47 9.66 -15.60 -18.17
C ALA A 47 8.74 -14.48 -18.70
N ILE A 48 7.69 -14.83 -19.43
CA ILE A 48 6.70 -13.87 -19.96
C ILE A 48 5.98 -13.15 -18.80
N PHE A 49 5.56 -13.92 -17.80
CA PHE A 49 4.87 -13.36 -16.63
C PHE A 49 5.79 -12.44 -15.81
N ALA A 50 7.06 -12.84 -15.61
CA ALA A 50 8.05 -12.02 -14.92
C ALA A 50 8.35 -10.72 -15.68
N ALA A 51 8.43 -10.75 -17.01
CA ALA A 51 8.58 -9.55 -17.83
C ALA A 51 7.38 -8.59 -17.67
N GLY A 52 6.16 -9.11 -17.64
CA GLY A 52 4.96 -8.33 -17.35
C GLY A 52 4.97 -7.72 -15.94
N ALA A 53 5.33 -8.52 -14.94
CA ALA A 53 5.42 -8.06 -13.56
C ALA A 53 6.49 -6.97 -13.36
N THR A 54 7.65 -7.09 -14.02
CA THR A 54 8.70 -6.06 -13.98
C THR A 54 8.29 -4.78 -14.68
N ALA A 55 7.54 -4.84 -15.77
CA ALA A 55 7.00 -3.65 -16.46
C ALA A 55 6.04 -2.87 -15.54
N VAL A 56 5.14 -3.56 -14.82
CA VAL A 56 4.22 -2.92 -13.87
C VAL A 56 4.96 -2.37 -12.66
N GLY A 57 5.94 -3.12 -12.14
CA GLY A 57 6.80 -2.65 -11.04
C GLY A 57 7.55 -1.38 -11.43
N GLY A 58 8.10 -1.32 -12.64
CA GLY A 58 8.77 -0.13 -13.18
C GLY A 58 7.83 1.07 -13.30
N ALA A 59 6.62 0.87 -13.83
CA ALA A 59 5.61 1.92 -13.89
C ALA A 59 5.23 2.44 -12.49
N SER A 60 5.12 1.55 -11.51
CA SER A 60 4.84 1.90 -10.11
C SER A 60 5.95 2.76 -9.49
N ILE A 61 7.21 2.49 -9.82
CA ILE A 61 8.36 3.28 -9.36
C ILE A 61 8.31 4.71 -9.91
N LEU A 62 7.94 4.88 -11.19
CA LEU A 62 7.78 6.21 -11.80
C LEU A 62 6.70 7.04 -11.10
N LEU A 63 5.59 6.41 -10.70
CA LEU A 63 4.50 7.05 -9.96
C LEU A 63 4.83 7.37 -8.50
N ARG A 64 5.88 6.74 -7.94
CA ARG A 64 6.27 6.87 -6.54
C ARG A 64 6.57 8.32 -6.11
N LYS A 65 7.25 9.08 -6.97
CA LYS A 65 7.55 10.50 -6.70
C LYS A 65 6.27 11.34 -6.57
N LYS A 66 5.31 11.12 -7.47
CA LYS A 66 4.02 11.81 -7.47
C LYS A 66 3.16 11.42 -6.26
N MET A 67 3.16 10.14 -5.91
CA MET A 67 2.47 9.64 -4.72
C MET A 67 3.05 10.25 -3.44
N LYS A 68 4.38 10.27 -3.30
CA LYS A 68 5.07 10.88 -2.15
C LYS A 68 4.71 12.37 -1.99
N ARG A 69 4.64 13.10 -3.10
CA ARG A 69 4.23 14.52 -3.08
C ARG A 69 2.79 14.67 -2.58
N TYR A 70 1.85 13.89 -3.10
CA TYR A 70 0.45 13.96 -2.66
C TYR A 70 0.26 13.54 -1.20
N HIS A 71 1.03 12.56 -0.73
CA HIS A 71 1.05 12.22 0.69
C HIS A 71 1.52 13.37 1.58
N LYS A 72 2.56 14.09 1.15
CA LYS A 72 3.07 15.25 1.88
C LYS A 72 2.03 16.39 1.90
N GLU A 73 1.46 16.74 0.75
CA GLU A 73 0.43 17.77 0.64
C GLU A 73 -0.80 17.45 1.52
N LEU A 74 -1.19 16.18 1.58
CA LEU A 74 -2.29 15.73 2.43
C LEU A 74 -1.94 15.84 3.92
N ALA A 75 -0.74 15.42 4.32
CA ALA A 75 -0.28 15.49 5.71
C ALA A 75 -0.19 16.93 6.21
N GLU A 76 0.23 17.87 5.36
CA GLU A 76 0.26 19.30 5.67
C GLU A 76 -1.17 19.85 5.85
N ALA A 77 -2.09 19.49 4.97
CA ALA A 77 -3.50 19.92 5.08
C ALA A 77 -4.19 19.33 6.32
N ASP A 78 -3.93 18.04 6.66
CA ASP A 78 -4.43 17.38 7.86
C ASP A 78 -3.88 18.07 9.13
N GLY A 79 -2.58 18.34 9.17
CA GLY A 79 -1.93 19.05 10.27
C GLY A 79 -2.53 20.43 10.52
N ASN A 80 -2.72 21.21 9.46
CA ASN A 80 -3.32 22.55 9.56
C ASN A 80 -4.77 22.51 10.05
N SER A 81 -5.57 21.55 9.55
CA SER A 81 -6.96 21.39 9.99
C SER A 81 -7.03 20.97 11.46
N ARG A 82 -6.24 19.99 11.88
CA ARG A 82 -6.19 19.51 13.27
C ARG A 82 -5.70 20.59 14.23
N SER A 83 -4.63 21.30 13.87
CA SER A 83 -4.09 22.38 14.72
C SER A 83 -5.12 23.47 14.93
N PHE A 84 -5.82 23.90 13.87
CA PHE A 84 -6.87 24.91 13.96
C PHE A 84 -8.06 24.45 14.82
N ILE A 85 -8.51 23.21 14.64
CA ILE A 85 -9.60 22.66 15.47
C ILE A 85 -9.17 22.58 16.94
N GLN A 86 -7.95 22.12 17.22
CA GLN A 86 -7.43 22.03 18.59
C GLN A 86 -7.30 23.41 19.24
N GLU A 87 -6.81 24.42 18.51
CA GLU A 87 -6.72 25.81 18.97
C GLU A 87 -8.12 26.38 19.25
N SER A 88 -9.08 26.16 18.35
CA SER A 88 -10.47 26.61 18.50
C SER A 88 -11.16 25.98 19.71
N LEU A 89 -10.93 24.69 19.96
CA LEU A 89 -11.45 23.99 21.12
C LEU A 89 -10.83 24.52 22.42
N SER A 90 -9.52 24.74 22.43
CA SER A 90 -8.81 25.28 23.61
C SER A 90 -9.25 26.71 23.94
N SER A 91 -9.63 27.49 22.92
CA SER A 91 -10.08 28.87 23.05
C SER A 91 -11.61 29.02 23.03
N SER A 92 -12.35 27.93 23.22
CA SER A 92 -13.82 27.90 23.04
C SER A 92 -14.58 28.91 23.91
N LEU A 93 -14.12 29.12 25.15
CA LEU A 93 -14.71 30.12 26.07
C LEU A 93 -14.53 31.54 25.52
N THR A 94 -13.33 31.84 25.04
CA THR A 94 -13.00 33.15 24.43
C THR A 94 -13.81 33.38 23.14
N LEU A 95 -13.90 32.36 22.28
CA LEU A 95 -14.69 32.43 21.06
C LEU A 95 -16.16 32.74 21.33
N LYS A 96 -16.75 32.11 22.34
CA LYS A 96 -18.11 32.40 22.81
C LYS A 96 -18.27 33.82 23.34
N ALA A 97 -17.32 34.30 24.14
CA ALA A 97 -17.35 35.63 24.71
C ALA A 97 -17.33 36.72 23.64
N TYR A 98 -16.66 36.47 22.49
CA TYR A 98 -16.60 37.42 21.37
C TYR A 98 -17.63 37.15 20.26
N GLY A 99 -18.49 36.14 20.38
CA GLY A 99 -19.47 35.77 19.35
C GLY A 99 -18.84 35.38 18.04
N ALA A 100 -17.66 34.75 18.05
CA ALA A 100 -16.86 34.42 16.89
C ALA A 100 -17.06 32.99 16.38
N GLU A 101 -18.07 32.25 16.87
CA GLU A 101 -18.31 30.84 16.56
C GLU A 101 -18.56 30.64 15.07
N GLU A 102 -19.39 31.48 14.43
CA GLU A 102 -19.72 31.31 13.03
C GLU A 102 -18.50 31.48 12.11
N LYS A 103 -17.68 32.52 12.38
CA LYS A 103 -16.41 32.72 11.64
C LYS A 103 -15.42 31.56 11.81
N THR A 104 -15.38 31.01 13.01
CA THR A 104 -14.51 29.86 13.34
C THR A 104 -15.01 28.60 12.64
N ALA A 105 -16.32 28.38 12.61
CA ALA A 105 -16.93 27.26 11.89
C ALA A 105 -16.70 27.39 10.37
N GLU A 106 -16.86 28.57 9.80
CA GLU A 106 -16.58 28.82 8.38
C GLU A 106 -15.12 28.55 8.02
N LYS A 107 -14.17 29.02 8.85
CA LYS A 107 -12.74 28.78 8.63
C LYS A 107 -12.38 27.30 8.77
N SER A 108 -12.97 26.59 9.74
CA SER A 108 -12.82 25.16 9.89
C SER A 108 -13.34 24.41 8.66
N GLY A 109 -14.50 24.80 8.13
CA GLY A 109 -15.07 24.24 6.91
C GLY A 109 -14.12 24.39 5.72
N LYS A 110 -13.56 25.58 5.50
CA LYS A 110 -12.59 25.82 4.42
C LYS A 110 -11.33 24.96 4.54
N LEU A 111 -10.82 24.75 5.74
CA LEU A 111 -9.64 23.89 5.98
C LEU A 111 -9.96 22.42 5.71
N LEU A 112 -11.15 21.97 6.10
CA LEU A 112 -11.64 20.63 5.81
C LEU A 112 -11.85 20.40 4.31
N ASP A 113 -12.37 21.39 3.59
CA ASP A 113 -12.54 21.34 2.13
C ASP A 113 -11.18 21.15 1.43
N ILE A 114 -10.17 21.92 1.85
CA ILE A 114 -8.81 21.78 1.34
C ILE A 114 -8.27 20.37 1.64
N TYR A 115 -8.46 19.86 2.84
CA TYR A 115 -8.08 18.51 3.22
C TYR A 115 -8.77 17.46 2.33
N CYS A 116 -10.09 17.56 2.16
CA CYS A 116 -10.87 16.66 1.32
C CYS A 116 -10.40 16.67 -0.13
N GLU A 117 -10.10 17.86 -0.69
CA GLU A 117 -9.57 17.98 -2.05
C GLU A 117 -8.22 17.26 -2.20
N LYS A 118 -7.28 17.46 -1.26
CA LYS A 118 -5.98 16.77 -1.27
C LYS A 118 -6.14 15.27 -1.09
N GLN A 119 -7.02 14.83 -0.20
CA GLN A 119 -7.36 13.43 0.00
C GLN A 119 -7.92 12.79 -1.28
N MET A 120 -8.84 13.49 -1.94
CA MET A 120 -9.44 13.01 -3.19
C MET A 120 -8.39 12.87 -4.31
N ARG A 121 -7.48 13.84 -4.45
CA ARG A 121 -6.37 13.76 -5.43
C ARG A 121 -5.47 12.55 -5.17
N ARG A 122 -5.08 12.32 -3.91
CA ARG A 122 -4.29 11.15 -3.52
C ARG A 122 -5.06 9.85 -3.80
N ASN A 123 -6.33 9.79 -3.40
CA ASN A 123 -7.15 8.59 -3.57
C ASN A 123 -7.38 8.24 -5.04
N ARG A 124 -7.62 9.23 -5.91
CA ARG A 124 -7.74 9.01 -7.37
C ARG A 124 -6.46 8.40 -7.96
N LEU A 125 -5.29 8.89 -7.56
CA LEU A 125 -4.02 8.31 -8.02
C LEU A 125 -3.83 6.90 -7.47
N SER A 126 -4.11 6.67 -6.18
CA SER A 126 -4.02 5.36 -5.54
C SER A 126 -5.00 4.35 -6.15
N ALA A 127 -6.25 4.76 -6.37
CA ALA A 127 -7.25 3.92 -7.02
C ALA A 127 -6.88 3.59 -8.47
N GLY A 128 -6.37 4.58 -9.22
CA GLY A 128 -5.92 4.36 -10.60
C GLY A 128 -4.77 3.36 -10.69
N THR A 129 -3.77 3.48 -9.80
CA THR A 129 -2.66 2.51 -9.74
C THR A 129 -3.11 1.13 -9.29
N GLY A 130 -4.01 1.06 -8.31
CA GLY A 130 -4.60 -0.20 -7.85
C GLY A 130 -5.43 -0.88 -8.92
N ALA A 131 -6.26 -0.12 -9.64
CA ALA A 131 -7.05 -0.64 -10.76
C ALA A 131 -6.17 -1.15 -11.90
N ALA A 132 -5.12 -0.42 -12.28
CA ALA A 132 -4.17 -0.87 -13.31
C ALA A 132 -3.48 -2.17 -12.89
N PHE A 133 -3.04 -2.28 -11.63
CA PHE A 133 -2.45 -3.50 -11.10
C PHE A 133 -3.45 -4.67 -11.10
N SER A 134 -4.69 -4.43 -10.68
CA SER A 134 -5.75 -5.45 -10.67
C SER A 134 -6.08 -5.94 -12.08
N LEU A 135 -6.21 -5.02 -13.04
CA LEU A 135 -6.44 -5.38 -14.45
C LEU A 135 -5.31 -6.24 -15.00
N MET A 136 -4.06 -5.86 -14.75
CA MET A 136 -2.92 -6.62 -15.21
C MET A 136 -2.85 -8.01 -14.58
N SER A 137 -3.16 -8.11 -13.29
CA SER A 137 -3.20 -9.38 -12.58
C SER A 137 -4.28 -10.31 -13.16
N ASN A 138 -5.49 -9.77 -13.42
CA ASN A 138 -6.57 -10.53 -14.04
C ASN A 138 -6.22 -10.96 -15.49
N LEU A 139 -5.61 -10.07 -16.27
CA LEU A 139 -5.13 -10.42 -17.61
C LEU A 139 -4.05 -11.51 -17.56
N GLY A 140 -3.14 -11.44 -16.59
CA GLY A 140 -2.15 -12.49 -16.35
C GLY A 140 -2.78 -13.83 -16.03
N PHE A 141 -3.85 -13.81 -15.23
CA PHE A 141 -4.62 -15.02 -14.91
C PHE A 141 -5.30 -15.62 -16.13
N VAL A 142 -5.99 -14.81 -16.93
CA VAL A 142 -6.63 -15.26 -18.19
C VAL A 142 -5.57 -15.80 -19.16
N PHE A 143 -4.45 -15.10 -19.28
CA PHE A 143 -3.33 -15.55 -20.11
C PHE A 143 -2.80 -16.92 -19.66
N ALA A 144 -2.66 -17.15 -18.34
CA ALA A 144 -2.22 -18.44 -17.81
C ALA A 144 -3.17 -19.57 -18.16
N VAL A 145 -4.48 -19.34 -18.02
CA VAL A 145 -5.51 -20.35 -18.37
C VAL A 145 -5.47 -20.70 -19.85
N VAL A 146 -5.41 -19.68 -20.71
CA VAL A 146 -5.33 -19.88 -22.17
C VAL A 146 -4.04 -20.58 -22.56
N TRP A 147 -2.89 -20.16 -22.04
CA TRP A 147 -1.59 -20.75 -22.29
C TRP A 147 -1.53 -22.22 -21.90
N CYS A 148 -1.92 -22.55 -20.66
CA CYS A 148 -1.95 -23.93 -20.19
C CYS A 148 -2.97 -24.76 -20.99
N GLY A 149 -4.13 -24.19 -21.34
CA GLY A 149 -5.13 -24.86 -22.16
C GLY A 149 -4.60 -25.26 -23.54
N VAL A 150 -3.91 -24.36 -24.22
CA VAL A 150 -3.27 -24.64 -25.51
C VAL A 150 -2.21 -25.75 -25.37
N ARG A 151 -1.39 -25.72 -24.32
CA ARG A 151 -0.38 -26.78 -24.09
C ARG A 151 -0.97 -28.14 -23.77
N ILE A 152 -2.11 -28.17 -23.07
CA ILE A 152 -2.85 -29.42 -22.82
C ILE A 152 -3.38 -30.00 -24.15
N LEU A 153 -3.95 -29.16 -25.02
CA LEU A 153 -4.44 -29.57 -26.33
C LEU A 153 -3.31 -30.08 -27.25
N GLN A 154 -2.10 -29.57 -27.06
CA GLN A 154 -0.89 -30.04 -27.75
C GLN A 154 -0.27 -31.30 -27.13
N GLY A 155 -0.83 -31.81 -26.04
CA GLY A 155 -0.31 -32.98 -25.34
C GLY A 155 1.02 -32.77 -24.59
N THR A 156 1.45 -31.50 -24.42
CA THR A 156 2.73 -31.14 -23.78
C THR A 156 2.62 -30.85 -22.29
N SER A 157 1.40 -30.77 -21.75
CA SER A 157 1.16 -30.49 -20.32
C SER A 157 -0.04 -31.27 -19.81
N GLU A 158 -0.01 -31.62 -18.53
CA GLU A 158 -1.09 -32.30 -17.85
C GLU A 158 -2.10 -31.29 -17.24
N PHE A 159 -3.34 -31.76 -17.01
CA PHE A 159 -4.37 -30.95 -16.37
C PHE A 159 -3.96 -30.42 -14.97
N GLY A 160 -3.13 -31.20 -14.25
CA GLY A 160 -2.57 -30.80 -12.96
C GLY A 160 -1.68 -29.56 -13.03
N ALA A 161 -0.95 -29.38 -14.13
CA ALA A 161 -0.11 -28.22 -14.36
C ALA A 161 -0.92 -26.91 -14.45
N LEU A 162 -2.11 -26.96 -15.07
CA LEU A 162 -3.02 -25.80 -15.12
C LEU A 162 -3.46 -25.37 -13.71
N PHE A 163 -3.96 -26.31 -12.90
CA PHE A 163 -4.38 -26.02 -11.55
C PHE A 163 -3.23 -25.46 -10.69
N SER A 164 -2.05 -26.07 -10.80
CA SER A 164 -0.86 -25.63 -10.08
C SER A 164 -0.44 -24.22 -10.49
N THR A 165 -0.43 -23.91 -11.78
CA THR A 165 -0.09 -22.57 -12.28
C THR A 165 -1.07 -21.51 -11.78
N VAL A 166 -2.36 -21.79 -11.85
CA VAL A 166 -3.42 -20.89 -11.36
C VAL A 166 -3.30 -20.62 -9.87
N LEU A 167 -3.07 -21.66 -9.05
CA LEU A 167 -2.88 -21.52 -7.61
C LEU A 167 -1.61 -20.72 -7.27
N LEU A 168 -0.51 -20.99 -7.97
CA LEU A 168 0.77 -20.27 -7.75
C LEU A 168 0.67 -18.79 -8.14
N LEU A 169 -0.07 -18.46 -9.21
CA LEU A 169 -0.34 -17.07 -9.57
C LEU A 169 -1.17 -16.35 -8.50
N GLY A 170 -2.19 -17.02 -7.93
CA GLY A 170 -2.95 -16.49 -6.80
C GLY A 170 -2.07 -16.21 -5.58
N GLN A 171 -1.13 -17.09 -5.29
CA GLN A 171 -0.18 -16.91 -4.19
C GLN A 171 0.80 -15.73 -4.43
N LEU A 172 1.14 -15.42 -5.68
CA LEU A 172 1.98 -14.27 -6.02
C LEU A 172 1.27 -12.92 -5.89
N GLN A 173 -0.04 -12.87 -6.02
CA GLN A 173 -0.82 -11.62 -5.87
C GLN A 173 -0.71 -11.02 -4.48
N TYR A 174 -0.77 -11.86 -3.44
CA TYR A 174 -0.75 -11.41 -2.05
C TYR A 174 0.55 -10.68 -1.66
N PRO A 175 1.74 -11.22 -1.90
CA PRO A 175 3.01 -10.50 -1.64
C PRO A 175 3.11 -9.17 -2.37
N LEU A 176 2.69 -9.12 -3.64
CA LEU A 176 2.79 -7.91 -4.47
C LEU A 176 1.89 -6.77 -3.98
N THR A 177 0.66 -7.08 -3.58
CA THR A 177 -0.29 -6.08 -3.07
C THR A 177 0.05 -5.63 -1.64
N SER A 178 0.43 -6.57 -0.78
CA SER A 178 0.72 -6.33 0.63
C SER A 178 2.03 -5.57 0.83
N PHE A 179 3.03 -5.78 -0.03
CA PHE A 179 4.30 -5.06 0.03
C PHE A 179 4.13 -3.55 -0.05
N SER A 180 3.24 -3.09 -0.94
CA SER A 180 2.93 -1.66 -1.09
C SER A 180 2.23 -1.05 0.14
N ALA A 181 1.49 -1.85 0.91
CA ALA A 181 0.81 -1.41 2.12
C ALA A 181 1.74 -1.42 3.36
N VAL A 182 2.65 -2.39 3.44
CA VAL A 182 3.52 -2.59 4.61
C VAL A 182 4.70 -1.61 4.61
N MET A 183 5.26 -1.27 3.43
CA MET A 183 6.43 -0.39 3.32
C MET A 183 6.27 0.99 3.97
N PRO A 184 5.19 1.75 3.77
CA PRO A 184 5.01 3.05 4.43
C PRO A 184 4.97 2.94 5.95
N VAL A 185 4.33 1.88 6.47
CA VAL A 185 4.23 1.61 7.91
C VAL A 185 5.60 1.28 8.49
N TYR A 186 6.40 0.48 7.79
CA TYR A 186 7.76 0.16 8.18
C TYR A 186 8.64 1.41 8.26
N TYR A 187 8.63 2.28 7.24
CA TYR A 187 9.44 3.51 7.25
C TYR A 187 9.00 4.50 8.32
N ALA A 188 7.69 4.64 8.57
CA ALA A 188 7.18 5.52 9.62
C ALA A 188 7.66 5.07 11.00
N ARG A 189 7.62 3.77 11.27
CA ARG A 189 8.01 3.19 12.56
C ARG A 189 9.53 3.08 12.73
N ALA A 190 10.27 2.79 11.66
CA ALA A 190 11.73 2.83 11.69
C ALA A 190 12.26 4.23 12.01
N ALA A 191 11.60 5.29 11.54
CA ALA A 191 11.94 6.66 11.89
C ALA A 191 11.65 6.99 13.37
N SER A 192 10.65 6.37 13.99
CA SER A 192 10.38 6.49 15.43
C SER A 192 11.42 5.75 16.26
N ALA A 193 11.84 4.55 15.83
CA ALA A 193 12.91 3.81 16.50
C ALA A 193 14.28 4.53 16.44
N ALA A 194 14.59 5.20 15.32
CA ALA A 194 15.82 5.99 15.19
C ALA A 194 15.87 7.25 16.08
N ARG A 195 14.73 7.66 16.65
CA ARG A 195 14.64 8.77 17.63
C ARG A 195 14.85 8.32 19.08
N LEU A 196 14.85 7.01 19.31
CA LEU A 196 15.09 6.41 20.63
C LEU A 196 16.57 6.05 20.87
N MET A 197 17.37 6.00 19.81
CA MET A 197 18.82 5.81 19.88
C MET A 197 19.52 7.17 19.88
#